data_7562d692218de3db143361de90ef91ac
#
_entry.id   7562d692218de3db143361de90ef91ac
#
_cell.length_a   1.000
_cell.length_b   1.000
_cell.length_c   1.000
_cell.angle_alpha   90.00
_cell.angle_beta   90.00
_cell.angle_gamma   90.00
#
_symmetry.space_group_name_H-M   'P 1'
#
loop_
_entity.id
_entity.type
_entity.pdbx_description
1 polymer ?
#
loop_
_entity_poly.entity_id
_entity_poly.type
_entity_poly.pdbx_seq_one_letter_code
_entity_poly.pdbx_strand_id
1 'polypeptide(L)'
;MNYNGGWRTVSSMALTGLDIQEKANLYERALWAQFPKGKDSFDEVKVELIPGVSDPQNNEEHVHELRIVVKSSDPKLAGKAFFRAGVELGLANYPGTCVLPGSSQAFGVCWPTLIPAKLVTQRLHMGDEVIEISCVPCKDPAKPVKSRSGPSLSVPDGPSRRAPLGLVYGARSGDKAGSANVGIFARSDEAWAWLEKNLTIEKLQELMPEAREHMVNRYLLPNIRSLNFVFQGLLGEGVAATTRLDSQAKGLGEYLRALEMLSLIHISEPTRLLAI
;
A
#
# COMPACT_ATOMS: atom_id res chain seq x y z
N MET A 1 -3.23 14.13 16.28
CA MET A 1 -2.77 13.60 17.59
C MET A 1 -2.13 12.25 17.38
N ASN A 2 -0.97 12.01 17.99
CA ASN A 2 -0.31 10.70 17.95
C ASN A 2 -0.32 10.09 19.34
N TYR A 3 -0.56 8.78 19.42
CA TYR A 3 -0.47 8.04 20.68
C TYR A 3 0.28 6.72 20.49
N ASN A 4 0.72 6.13 21.59
CA ASN A 4 1.36 4.81 21.56
C ASN A 4 0.29 3.75 21.24
N GLY A 5 0.40 3.10 20.10
CA GLY A 5 -0.51 2.04 19.65
C GLY A 5 -0.17 0.66 20.21
N GLY A 6 0.97 0.53 20.89
CA GLY A 6 1.44 -0.75 21.40
C GLY A 6 2.80 -1.16 20.84
N TRP A 7 3.01 -2.46 20.75
CA TRP A 7 4.24 -3.09 20.29
C TRP A 7 3.97 -3.99 19.07
N ARG A 8 4.81 -3.89 18.05
CA ARG A 8 4.75 -4.70 16.84
C ARG A 8 6.04 -5.48 16.66
N THR A 9 5.92 -6.78 16.39
CA THR A 9 7.05 -7.64 16.05
C THR A 9 6.81 -8.31 14.71
N VAL A 10 7.85 -8.30 13.89
CA VAL A 10 7.93 -9.04 12.63
C VAL A 10 8.95 -10.15 12.83
N SER A 11 8.54 -11.39 12.55
CA SER A 11 9.38 -12.57 12.51
C SER A 11 9.26 -13.19 11.13
N SER A 12 10.40 -13.55 10.56
CA SER A 12 10.46 -14.18 9.23
C SER A 12 11.26 -15.47 9.28
N MET A 13 10.82 -16.44 8.50
CA MET A 13 11.45 -17.74 8.33
C MET A 13 11.64 -18.00 6.83
N ALA A 14 12.86 -18.31 6.43
CA ALA A 14 13.13 -18.82 5.09
C ALA A 14 12.73 -20.29 4.99
N LEU A 15 11.97 -20.62 3.95
CA LEU A 15 11.56 -21.97 3.62
C LEU A 15 12.06 -22.32 2.23
N THR A 16 12.67 -23.49 2.08
CA THR A 16 13.19 -23.95 0.78
C THR A 16 13.00 -25.47 0.62
N GLY A 17 13.09 -25.95 -0.61
CA GLY A 17 12.90 -27.35 -0.97
C GLY A 17 11.43 -27.72 -1.21
N LEU A 18 11.07 -28.97 -0.93
CA LEU A 18 9.73 -29.49 -1.14
C LEU A 18 8.77 -29.07 -0.01
N ASP A 19 7.47 -29.19 -0.27
CA ASP A 19 6.39 -29.08 0.72
C ASP A 19 6.40 -27.74 1.49
N ILE A 20 6.60 -26.64 0.77
CA ILE A 20 6.71 -25.29 1.35
C ILE A 20 5.48 -24.93 2.19
N GLN A 21 4.27 -25.21 1.69
CA GLN A 21 3.04 -24.89 2.40
C GLN A 21 2.89 -25.71 3.68
N GLU A 22 3.25 -27.00 3.64
CA GLU A 22 3.22 -27.88 4.81
C GLU A 22 4.23 -27.46 5.86
N LYS A 23 5.41 -27.02 5.44
CA LYS A 23 6.44 -26.45 6.33
C LYS A 23 5.94 -25.18 7.00
N ALA A 24 5.32 -24.27 6.25
CA ALA A 24 4.72 -23.06 6.80
C ALA A 24 3.62 -23.38 7.82
N ASN A 25 2.72 -24.32 7.48
CA ASN A 25 1.65 -24.77 8.36
C ASN A 25 2.18 -25.44 9.64
N LEU A 26 3.25 -26.23 9.53
CA LEU A 26 3.90 -26.86 10.67
C LEU A 26 4.51 -25.82 11.61
N TYR A 27 5.25 -24.86 11.06
CA TYR A 27 5.83 -23.76 11.83
C TYR A 27 4.75 -22.96 12.55
N GLU A 28 3.68 -22.57 11.86
CA GLU A 28 2.57 -21.83 12.46
C GLU A 28 1.95 -22.59 13.63
N ARG A 29 1.61 -23.87 13.45
CA ARG A 29 1.04 -24.69 14.53
C ARG A 29 1.95 -24.75 15.75
N ALA A 30 3.25 -24.95 15.53
CA ALA A 30 4.23 -25.04 16.61
C ALA A 30 4.39 -23.68 17.33
N LEU A 31 4.40 -22.57 16.57
CA LEU A 31 4.52 -21.23 17.12
C LEU A 31 3.30 -20.88 17.99
N TRP A 32 2.09 -21.07 17.45
CA TRP A 32 0.88 -20.68 18.16
C TRP A 32 0.58 -21.58 19.35
N ALA A 33 1.07 -22.82 19.36
CA ALA A 33 0.96 -23.70 20.52
C ALA A 33 1.74 -23.21 21.77
N GLN A 34 2.68 -22.28 21.60
CA GLN A 34 3.43 -21.68 22.71
C GLN A 34 2.66 -20.57 23.44
N PHE A 35 1.51 -20.14 22.91
CA PHE A 35 0.69 -19.07 23.48
C PHE A 35 -0.65 -19.64 23.98
N PRO A 36 -1.12 -19.22 25.15
CA PRO A 36 -2.30 -19.83 25.80
C PRO A 36 -3.59 -19.80 24.97
N LYS A 37 -3.74 -18.78 24.10
CA LYS A 37 -4.89 -18.62 23.19
C LYS A 37 -4.47 -18.66 21.72
N GLY A 38 -3.28 -19.18 21.41
CA GLY A 38 -2.76 -19.17 20.07
C GLY A 38 -2.66 -17.75 19.49
N LYS A 39 -3.16 -17.55 18.27
CA LYS A 39 -3.22 -16.23 17.59
C LYS A 39 -4.03 -15.20 18.40
N ASP A 40 -5.07 -15.61 19.07
CA ASP A 40 -5.96 -14.73 19.86
C ASP A 40 -5.30 -14.19 21.15
N SER A 41 -4.05 -14.55 21.41
CA SER A 41 -3.23 -13.92 22.43
C SER A 41 -2.78 -12.51 22.05
N PHE A 42 -2.86 -12.15 20.77
CA PHE A 42 -2.40 -10.88 20.21
C PHE A 42 -3.56 -10.03 19.71
N ASP A 43 -3.38 -8.71 19.73
CA ASP A 43 -4.39 -7.74 19.27
C ASP A 43 -4.58 -7.82 17.74
N GLU A 44 -3.50 -8.09 17.00
CA GLU A 44 -3.51 -8.31 15.55
C GLU A 44 -2.43 -9.32 15.16
N VAL A 45 -2.77 -10.22 14.25
CA VAL A 45 -1.84 -11.19 13.67
C VAL A 45 -2.00 -11.18 12.15
N LYS A 46 -0.88 -11.06 11.45
CA LYS A 46 -0.81 -11.25 9.99
C LYS A 46 0.23 -12.31 9.67
N VAL A 47 -0.16 -13.29 8.85
CA VAL A 47 0.73 -14.33 8.34
C VAL A 47 0.72 -14.28 6.84
N GLU A 48 1.88 -14.25 6.24
CA GLU A 48 2.07 -14.20 4.78
C GLU A 48 3.15 -15.21 4.38
N LEU A 49 2.85 -16.04 3.40
CA LEU A 49 3.85 -16.85 2.71
C LEU A 49 4.19 -16.16 1.40
N ILE A 50 5.37 -15.53 1.34
CA ILE A 50 5.88 -14.82 0.18
C ILE A 50 6.64 -15.83 -0.68
N PRO A 51 6.22 -16.08 -1.92
CA PRO A 51 6.86 -17.08 -2.77
C PRO A 51 8.24 -16.63 -3.24
N GLY A 52 9.15 -17.58 -3.39
CA GLY A 52 10.39 -17.39 -4.13
C GLY A 52 10.17 -17.24 -5.64
N VAL A 53 11.26 -17.14 -6.39
CA VAL A 53 11.21 -17.04 -7.86
C VAL A 53 10.66 -18.34 -8.45
N SER A 54 9.81 -18.23 -9.48
CA SER A 54 9.13 -19.39 -10.09
C SER A 54 10.08 -20.35 -10.83
N ASP A 55 11.20 -19.85 -11.34
CA ASP A 55 12.25 -20.64 -12.02
C ASP A 55 13.62 -20.25 -11.45
N PRO A 56 13.94 -20.71 -10.21
CA PRO A 56 15.12 -20.29 -9.49
C PRO A 56 16.40 -20.88 -10.10
N GLN A 57 17.41 -20.03 -10.28
CA GLN A 57 18.73 -20.43 -10.78
C GLN A 57 19.72 -20.74 -9.64
N ASN A 58 19.36 -20.40 -8.41
CA ASN A 58 20.17 -20.65 -7.22
C ASN A 58 19.27 -20.81 -5.98
N ASN A 59 19.89 -21.21 -4.86
CA ASN A 59 19.17 -21.46 -3.63
C ASN A 59 18.49 -20.22 -3.05
N GLU A 60 19.07 -19.03 -3.19
CA GLU A 60 18.50 -17.80 -2.63
C GLU A 60 17.22 -17.39 -3.38
N GLU A 61 17.20 -17.56 -4.70
CA GLU A 61 16.01 -17.34 -5.52
C GLU A 61 14.87 -18.31 -5.19
N HIS A 62 15.22 -19.51 -4.72
CA HIS A 62 14.25 -20.53 -4.32
C HIS A 62 13.67 -20.31 -2.92
N VAL A 63 14.21 -19.41 -2.13
CA VAL A 63 13.71 -19.12 -0.79
C VAL A 63 12.31 -18.50 -0.84
N HIS A 64 11.39 -19.13 -0.11
CA HIS A 64 10.08 -18.57 0.24
C HIS A 64 10.18 -17.95 1.64
N GLU A 65 9.55 -16.84 1.86
CA GLU A 65 9.54 -16.19 3.18
C GLU A 65 8.19 -16.38 3.87
N LEU A 66 8.19 -17.09 5.00
CA LEU A 66 7.06 -17.06 5.92
C LEU A 66 7.23 -15.88 6.86
N ARG A 67 6.45 -14.83 6.62
CA ARG A 67 6.45 -13.59 7.38
C ARG A 67 5.28 -13.55 8.34
N ILE A 68 5.56 -13.35 9.63
CA ILE A 68 4.56 -13.28 10.68
C ILE A 68 4.69 -11.94 11.40
N VAL A 69 3.61 -11.19 11.46
CA VAL A 69 3.54 -9.91 12.16
C VAL A 69 2.52 -10.05 13.29
N VAL A 70 2.92 -9.67 14.49
CA VAL A 70 2.02 -9.58 15.65
C VAL A 70 2.03 -8.18 16.23
N LYS A 71 0.89 -7.76 16.76
CA LYS A 71 0.75 -6.55 17.58
C LYS A 71 0.15 -6.89 18.93
N SER A 72 0.55 -6.18 19.96
CA SER A 72 -0.08 -6.20 21.27
C SER A 72 0.18 -4.91 22.02
N SER A 73 -0.78 -4.53 22.84
CA SER A 73 -0.61 -3.49 23.86
C SER A 73 0.39 -3.88 24.95
N ASP A 74 0.64 -5.20 25.14
CA ASP A 74 1.66 -5.71 26.06
C ASP A 74 3.02 -5.90 25.32
N PRO A 75 4.03 -5.03 25.63
CA PRO A 75 5.36 -5.12 25.01
C PRO A 75 6.12 -6.39 25.41
N LYS A 76 5.78 -7.03 26.53
CA LYS A 76 6.41 -8.28 26.95
C LYS A 76 5.94 -9.43 26.08
N LEU A 77 4.64 -9.44 25.76
CA LEU A 77 4.03 -10.46 24.94
C LEU A 77 4.47 -10.35 23.48
N ALA A 78 4.19 -9.21 22.82
CA ALA A 78 4.55 -9.01 21.40
C ALA A 78 6.05 -8.86 21.19
N GLY A 79 6.80 -8.33 22.18
CA GLY A 79 8.24 -8.20 22.09
C GLY A 79 8.96 -9.48 22.49
N LYS A 80 9.29 -9.58 23.77
CA LYS A 80 10.21 -10.63 24.26
C LYS A 80 9.66 -12.05 24.11
N ALA A 81 8.40 -12.28 24.46
CA ALA A 81 7.83 -13.63 24.45
C ALA A 81 7.70 -14.16 23.03
N PHE A 82 7.17 -13.34 22.12
CA PHE A 82 7.00 -13.73 20.72
C PHE A 82 8.33 -13.96 20.01
N PHE A 83 9.31 -13.05 20.21
CA PHE A 83 10.63 -13.18 19.63
C PHE A 83 11.33 -14.46 20.11
N ARG A 84 11.25 -14.74 21.42
CA ARG A 84 11.80 -15.96 22.02
C ARG A 84 11.18 -17.23 21.42
N ALA A 85 9.87 -17.27 21.29
CA ALA A 85 9.15 -18.40 20.69
C ALA A 85 9.64 -18.68 19.26
N GLY A 86 9.84 -17.64 18.44
CA GLY A 86 10.40 -17.79 17.09
C GLY A 86 11.84 -18.33 17.10
N VAL A 87 12.69 -17.83 17.99
CA VAL A 87 14.10 -18.29 18.13
C VAL A 87 14.16 -19.74 18.59
N GLU A 88 13.33 -20.15 19.56
CA GLU A 88 13.28 -21.53 20.03
C GLU A 88 12.84 -22.50 18.92
N LEU A 89 11.93 -22.10 18.05
CA LEU A 89 11.53 -22.89 16.88
C LEU A 89 12.60 -22.92 15.78
N GLY A 90 13.49 -21.95 15.71
CA GLY A 90 14.65 -22.00 14.81
C GLY A 90 15.55 -23.19 15.03
N LEU A 91 15.48 -23.81 16.20
CA LEU A 91 16.21 -25.03 16.56
C LEU A 91 15.34 -26.31 16.40
N ALA A 92 14.06 -26.16 16.07
CA ALA A 92 13.10 -27.26 15.94
C ALA A 92 13.26 -28.09 14.66
N ASN A 93 14.34 -27.98 14.04
CA ASN A 93 15.01 -28.76 13.01
C ASN A 93 14.11 -29.62 12.07
N TYR A 94 13.50 -28.99 11.08
CA TYR A 94 13.02 -29.68 9.89
C TYR A 94 13.72 -29.12 8.63
N PRO A 95 13.88 -29.94 7.57
CA PRO A 95 14.77 -29.59 6.46
C PRO A 95 14.32 -28.32 5.71
N GLY A 96 15.27 -27.53 5.28
CA GLY A 96 15.04 -26.38 4.41
C GLY A 96 14.42 -25.16 5.12
N THR A 97 14.78 -24.95 6.38
CA THR A 97 14.35 -23.78 7.14
C THR A 97 15.51 -23.03 7.77
N CYS A 98 15.42 -21.72 7.80
CA CYS A 98 16.31 -20.89 8.63
C CYS A 98 15.60 -19.59 9.06
N VAL A 99 16.00 -19.07 10.22
CA VAL A 99 15.47 -17.81 10.74
C VAL A 99 16.03 -16.64 9.96
N LEU A 100 15.18 -15.74 9.50
CA LEU A 100 15.58 -14.48 8.91
C LEU A 100 15.56 -13.36 9.97
N PRO A 101 16.27 -12.24 9.73
CA PRO A 101 16.23 -11.09 10.61
C PRO A 101 14.81 -10.57 10.82
N GLY A 102 14.44 -10.36 12.07
CA GLY A 102 13.16 -9.79 12.46
C GLY A 102 13.30 -8.40 13.07
N SER A 103 12.18 -7.77 13.37
CA SER A 103 12.15 -6.48 14.08
C SER A 103 11.08 -6.46 15.16
N SER A 104 11.37 -5.77 16.26
CA SER A 104 10.43 -5.64 17.38
C SER A 104 10.51 -4.21 17.91
N GLN A 105 9.41 -3.46 17.84
CA GLN A 105 9.40 -2.04 18.21
C GLN A 105 8.00 -1.56 18.61
N ALA A 106 7.98 -0.50 19.42
CA ALA A 106 6.75 0.26 19.64
C ALA A 106 6.30 0.94 18.34
N PHE A 107 4.99 1.10 18.16
CA PHE A 107 4.44 1.85 17.04
C PHE A 107 3.50 2.95 17.51
N GLY A 108 3.42 4.02 16.72
CA GLY A 108 2.50 5.13 16.94
C GLY A 108 1.27 5.02 16.04
N VAL A 109 0.14 5.46 16.58
CA VAL A 109 -1.10 5.62 15.81
C VAL A 109 -1.38 7.11 15.64
N CYS A 110 -1.67 7.51 14.39
CA CYS A 110 -2.05 8.87 14.05
C CYS A 110 -3.58 8.99 14.08
N TRP A 111 -4.10 9.76 15.02
CA TRP A 111 -5.52 10.04 15.10
C TRP A 111 -5.80 11.45 14.55
N PRO A 112 -6.42 11.58 13.36
CA PRO A 112 -6.82 12.86 12.82
C PRO A 112 -7.87 13.52 13.73
N THR A 113 -7.70 14.82 14.00
CA THR A 113 -8.67 15.57 14.78
C THR A 113 -8.75 17.01 14.26
N LEU A 114 -9.89 17.65 14.49
CA LEU A 114 -10.10 19.05 14.19
C LEU A 114 -10.00 19.85 15.49
N ILE A 115 -9.28 20.95 15.44
CA ILE A 115 -9.22 21.94 16.51
C ILE A 115 -9.64 23.31 15.97
N PRO A 116 -10.27 24.16 16.79
CA PRO A 116 -10.58 25.53 16.35
C PRO A 116 -9.32 26.27 15.93
N ALA A 117 -9.34 26.89 14.74
CA ALA A 117 -8.18 27.59 14.17
C ALA A 117 -7.63 28.69 15.11
N LYS A 118 -8.50 29.31 15.91
CA LYS A 118 -8.11 30.34 16.90
C LYS A 118 -7.19 29.83 18.01
N LEU A 119 -7.08 28.51 18.19
CA LEU A 119 -6.17 27.89 19.18
C LEU A 119 -4.77 27.66 18.61
N VAL A 120 -4.58 27.89 17.31
CA VAL A 120 -3.28 27.72 16.64
C VAL A 120 -2.70 29.10 16.35
N THR A 121 -1.69 29.50 17.13
CA THR A 121 -0.94 30.74 16.87
C THR A 121 -0.04 30.52 15.65
N GLN A 122 -0.26 31.32 14.60
CA GLN A 122 0.61 31.33 13.42
C GLN A 122 1.69 32.37 13.63
N ARG A 123 2.94 32.05 13.36
CA ARG A 123 4.09 32.96 13.50
C ARG A 123 4.93 32.93 12.24
N LEU A 124 5.23 34.13 11.72
CA LEU A 124 6.18 34.33 10.64
C LEU A 124 7.53 34.70 11.25
N HIS A 125 8.56 33.94 10.96
CA HIS A 125 9.94 34.24 11.35
C HIS A 125 10.68 34.86 10.16
N MET A 126 11.16 36.07 10.30
CA MET A 126 11.93 36.82 9.30
C MET A 126 13.23 37.32 9.94
N GLY A 127 14.32 36.51 9.80
CA GLY A 127 15.55 36.77 10.55
C GLY A 127 15.29 36.68 12.06
N ASP A 128 15.60 37.75 12.79
CA ASP A 128 15.39 37.82 14.25
C ASP A 128 13.98 38.34 14.63
N GLU A 129 13.19 38.73 13.66
CA GLU A 129 11.83 39.23 13.88
C GLU A 129 10.82 38.09 13.86
N VAL A 130 9.89 38.08 14.83
CA VAL A 130 8.78 37.13 14.92
C VAL A 130 7.47 37.94 14.90
N ILE A 131 6.69 37.73 13.85
CA ILE A 131 5.40 38.40 13.64
C ILE A 131 4.28 37.38 13.88
N GLU A 132 3.37 37.65 14.80
CA GLU A 132 2.15 36.85 14.94
C GLU A 132 1.14 37.22 13.84
N ILE A 133 0.69 36.20 13.11
CA ILE A 133 -0.32 36.38 12.05
C ILE A 133 -1.67 36.01 12.63
N SER A 134 -2.59 36.96 12.66
CA SER A 134 -3.96 36.72 13.08
C SER A 134 -4.66 35.76 12.10
N CYS A 135 -5.23 34.70 12.64
CA CYS A 135 -6.10 33.84 11.85
C CYS A 135 -7.37 34.64 11.45
N VAL A 136 -7.52 34.86 10.15
CA VAL A 136 -8.75 35.45 9.62
C VAL A 136 -9.82 34.36 9.63
N PRO A 137 -10.88 34.47 10.44
CA PRO A 137 -11.93 33.47 10.44
C PRO A 137 -12.61 33.46 9.07
N CYS A 138 -12.68 32.28 8.46
CA CYS A 138 -13.50 32.04 7.29
C CYS A 138 -14.96 32.23 7.70
N LYS A 139 -15.63 33.29 7.23
CA LYS A 139 -17.00 33.65 7.63
C LYS A 139 -18.04 32.69 7.03
N ASP A 140 -17.74 32.13 5.88
CA ASP A 140 -18.62 31.20 5.19
C ASP A 140 -17.85 29.95 4.74
N PRO A 141 -18.43 28.74 4.88
CA PRO A 141 -17.85 27.54 4.29
C PRO A 141 -17.77 27.76 2.77
N ALA A 142 -16.60 27.46 2.21
CA ALA A 142 -16.43 27.50 0.76
C ALA A 142 -17.52 26.62 0.12
N LYS A 143 -18.29 27.18 -0.80
CA LYS A 143 -19.25 26.39 -1.58
C LYS A 143 -18.45 25.33 -2.34
N PRO A 144 -18.91 24.07 -2.35
CA PRO A 144 -18.25 23.04 -3.13
C PRO A 144 -18.07 23.52 -4.57
N VAL A 145 -16.83 23.64 -5.02
CA VAL A 145 -16.56 23.94 -6.42
C VAL A 145 -17.06 22.75 -7.22
N LYS A 146 -18.08 22.99 -8.06
CA LYS A 146 -18.52 21.95 -8.99
C LYS A 146 -17.31 21.55 -9.85
N SER A 147 -16.99 20.28 -9.86
CA SER A 147 -16.00 19.72 -10.77
C SER A 147 -16.31 20.23 -12.18
N ARG A 148 -15.38 20.97 -12.78
CA ARG A 148 -15.51 21.32 -14.20
C ARG A 148 -15.33 20.02 -14.96
N SER A 149 -16.41 19.55 -15.61
CA SER A 149 -16.27 18.55 -16.66
C SER A 149 -15.37 19.16 -17.73
N GLY A 150 -14.22 18.54 -17.97
CA GLY A 150 -13.41 18.88 -19.14
C GLY A 150 -14.19 18.60 -20.43
N PRO A 151 -13.72 19.07 -21.58
CA PRO A 151 -14.33 18.73 -22.86
C PRO A 151 -14.40 17.20 -22.97
N SER A 152 -15.56 16.69 -23.37
CA SER A 152 -15.73 15.26 -23.69
C SER A 152 -14.88 14.96 -24.92
N LEU A 153 -13.74 14.31 -24.70
CA LEU A 153 -12.89 13.85 -25.80
C LEU A 153 -13.47 12.53 -26.35
N SER A 154 -13.48 12.41 -27.68
CA SER A 154 -13.82 11.14 -28.32
C SER A 154 -12.74 10.11 -28.05
N VAL A 155 -13.14 8.93 -27.58
CA VAL A 155 -12.20 7.81 -27.47
C VAL A 155 -11.88 7.34 -28.89
N PRO A 156 -10.60 7.31 -29.28
CA PRO A 156 -10.23 6.83 -30.60
C PRO A 156 -10.56 5.35 -30.76
N ASP A 157 -10.95 4.97 -31.99
CA ASP A 157 -11.14 3.58 -32.38
C ASP A 157 -9.87 3.02 -33.01
N GLY A 158 -9.68 1.72 -32.93
CA GLY A 158 -8.54 1.07 -33.56
C GLY A 158 -8.23 -0.31 -33.00
N PRO A 159 -7.26 -1.00 -33.59
CA PRO A 159 -6.82 -2.29 -33.09
C PRO A 159 -6.24 -2.15 -31.69
N SER A 160 -6.54 -3.13 -30.84
CA SER A 160 -6.12 -3.16 -29.44
C SER A 160 -5.30 -4.41 -29.13
N ARG A 161 -4.44 -4.31 -28.12
CA ARG A 161 -3.70 -5.44 -27.55
C ARG A 161 -3.68 -5.35 -26.04
N ARG A 162 -3.42 -6.49 -25.38
CA ARG A 162 -3.08 -6.49 -23.96
C ARG A 162 -1.66 -5.97 -23.79
N ALA A 163 -1.50 -5.02 -22.88
CA ALA A 163 -0.20 -4.44 -22.57
C ALA A 163 -0.22 -3.85 -21.15
N PRO A 164 0.94 -3.80 -20.47
CA PRO A 164 1.05 -3.14 -19.17
C PRO A 164 0.64 -1.67 -19.28
N LEU A 165 -0.16 -1.20 -18.32
CA LEU A 165 -0.59 0.21 -18.25
C LEU A 165 0.60 1.17 -18.24
N GLY A 166 1.72 0.75 -17.66
CA GLY A 166 2.93 1.55 -17.54
C GLY A 166 3.64 1.91 -18.85
N LEU A 167 3.30 1.25 -19.97
CA LEU A 167 3.80 1.64 -21.29
C LEU A 167 3.24 2.99 -21.74
N VAL A 168 2.03 3.33 -21.31
CA VAL A 168 1.31 4.55 -21.73
C VAL A 168 1.21 5.56 -20.60
N TYR A 169 0.99 5.09 -19.38
CA TYR A 169 0.62 5.92 -18.25
C TYR A 169 1.70 5.99 -17.19
N GLY A 170 1.88 7.19 -16.62
CA GLY A 170 2.61 7.36 -15.38
C GLY A 170 1.68 7.21 -14.19
N ALA A 171 2.21 6.77 -13.04
CA ALA A 171 1.45 6.73 -11.79
C ALA A 171 2.29 7.19 -10.60
N ARG A 172 1.59 7.67 -9.57
CA ARG A 172 2.14 7.96 -8.25
C ARG A 172 1.14 7.52 -7.20
N SER A 173 1.66 6.97 -6.12
CA SER A 173 0.83 6.51 -5.01
C SER A 173 1.44 6.89 -3.67
N GLY A 174 0.64 6.82 -2.62
CA GLY A 174 1.11 7.09 -1.28
C GLY A 174 0.00 7.06 -0.24
N ASP A 175 0.43 7.18 1.00
CA ASP A 175 -0.42 7.20 2.17
C ASP A 175 -1.26 8.48 2.30
N LYS A 176 -2.44 8.31 2.87
CA LYS A 176 -3.37 9.37 3.29
C LYS A 176 -3.95 8.98 4.65
N ALA A 177 -3.13 9.11 5.70
CA ALA A 177 -3.43 8.58 7.04
C ALA A 177 -3.73 7.06 6.98
N GLY A 178 -4.93 6.63 7.33
CA GLY A 178 -5.35 5.22 7.22
C GLY A 178 -5.74 4.78 5.81
N SER A 179 -5.80 5.69 4.84
CA SER A 179 -6.13 5.42 3.45
C SER A 179 -4.90 5.53 2.55
N ALA A 180 -5.02 5.07 1.30
CA ALA A 180 -4.00 5.28 0.27
C ALA A 180 -4.62 5.90 -0.97
N ASN A 181 -3.79 6.58 -1.77
CA ASN A 181 -4.22 7.04 -3.09
C ASN A 181 -3.29 6.57 -4.20
N VAL A 182 -3.86 6.41 -5.38
CA VAL A 182 -3.13 6.17 -6.64
C VAL A 182 -3.59 7.19 -7.66
N GLY A 183 -2.67 8.08 -8.03
CA GLY A 183 -2.84 8.94 -9.19
C GLY A 183 -2.25 8.28 -10.43
N ILE A 184 -3.01 8.20 -11.52
CA ILE A 184 -2.55 7.73 -12.82
C ILE A 184 -2.81 8.81 -13.87
N PHE A 185 -1.85 9.09 -14.73
CA PHE A 185 -1.91 10.20 -15.65
C PHE A 185 -1.46 9.82 -17.06
N ALA A 186 -2.13 10.45 -18.03
CA ALA A 186 -1.86 10.30 -19.45
C ALA A 186 -0.96 11.44 -19.98
N ARG A 187 -0.22 11.15 -21.07
CA ARG A 187 0.67 12.12 -21.70
C ARG A 187 0.05 12.80 -22.93
N SER A 188 -1.07 12.25 -23.44
CA SER A 188 -1.82 12.81 -24.58
C SER A 188 -3.31 12.87 -24.29
N ASP A 189 -4.05 13.65 -25.07
CA ASP A 189 -5.51 13.75 -24.94
C ASP A 189 -6.21 12.45 -25.34
N GLU A 190 -5.68 11.74 -26.33
CA GLU A 190 -6.21 10.43 -26.75
C GLU A 190 -6.04 9.37 -25.67
N ALA A 191 -4.85 9.32 -25.07
CA ALA A 191 -4.60 8.42 -23.94
C ALA A 191 -5.46 8.78 -22.73
N TRP A 192 -5.71 10.07 -22.49
CA TRP A 192 -6.62 10.53 -21.44
C TRP A 192 -8.05 10.08 -21.70
N ALA A 193 -8.58 10.31 -22.91
CA ALA A 193 -9.94 9.90 -23.27
C ALA A 193 -10.15 8.39 -23.07
N TRP A 194 -9.16 7.61 -23.47
CA TRP A 194 -9.18 6.16 -23.26
C TRP A 194 -9.15 5.79 -21.77
N LEU A 195 -8.26 6.40 -20.99
CA LEU A 195 -8.11 6.15 -19.56
C LEU A 195 -9.39 6.48 -18.78
N GLU A 196 -9.96 7.66 -19.05
CA GLU A 196 -11.18 8.14 -18.41
C GLU A 196 -12.35 7.17 -18.63
N LYS A 197 -12.50 6.66 -19.86
CA LYS A 197 -13.58 5.74 -20.22
C LYS A 197 -13.38 4.34 -19.66
N ASN A 198 -12.16 3.81 -19.72
CA ASN A 198 -11.90 2.38 -19.53
C ASN A 198 -11.42 2.01 -18.12
N LEU A 199 -10.73 2.91 -17.40
CA LEU A 199 -10.28 2.62 -16.04
C LEU A 199 -11.32 3.12 -15.02
N THR A 200 -12.42 2.39 -14.92
CA THR A 200 -13.48 2.59 -13.92
C THR A 200 -13.10 1.97 -12.57
N ILE A 201 -13.94 2.15 -11.54
CA ILE A 201 -13.75 1.47 -10.24
C ILE A 201 -13.84 -0.04 -10.42
N GLU A 202 -14.84 -0.51 -11.17
CA GLU A 202 -15.05 -1.94 -11.46
C GLU A 202 -13.85 -2.54 -12.18
N LYS A 203 -13.30 -1.81 -13.16
CA LYS A 203 -12.10 -2.25 -13.89
C LYS A 203 -10.87 -2.26 -13.00
N LEU A 204 -10.72 -1.29 -12.11
CA LEU A 204 -9.66 -1.29 -11.11
C LEU A 204 -9.77 -2.50 -10.17
N GLN A 205 -10.97 -2.83 -9.70
CA GLN A 205 -11.23 -3.98 -8.83
C GLN A 205 -11.05 -5.33 -9.53
N GLU A 206 -11.21 -5.36 -10.86
CA GLU A 206 -10.89 -6.54 -11.67
C GLU A 206 -9.36 -6.73 -11.77
N LEU A 207 -8.62 -5.65 -12.00
CA LEU A 207 -7.17 -5.66 -12.13
C LEU A 207 -6.45 -5.84 -10.80
N MET A 208 -6.97 -5.26 -9.73
CA MET A 208 -6.42 -5.27 -8.38
C MET A 208 -7.45 -5.88 -7.42
N PRO A 209 -7.47 -7.21 -7.23
CA PRO A 209 -8.49 -7.88 -6.40
C PRO A 209 -8.59 -7.34 -4.98
N GLU A 210 -7.48 -6.90 -4.37
CA GLU A 210 -7.49 -6.28 -3.04
C GLU A 210 -8.34 -5.01 -2.96
N ALA A 211 -8.56 -4.32 -4.09
CA ALA A 211 -9.41 -3.14 -4.13
C ALA A 211 -10.90 -3.45 -3.83
N ARG A 212 -11.32 -4.73 -3.93
CA ARG A 212 -12.69 -5.16 -3.62
C ARG A 212 -13.00 -5.14 -2.13
N GLU A 213 -11.97 -5.24 -1.30
CA GLU A 213 -12.08 -5.25 0.16
C GLU A 213 -12.22 -3.84 0.74
N HIS A 214 -12.09 -2.82 -0.10
CA HIS A 214 -12.07 -1.42 0.31
C HIS A 214 -13.10 -0.58 -0.44
N MET A 215 -13.61 0.46 0.22
CA MET A 215 -14.34 1.52 -0.48
C MET A 215 -13.35 2.31 -1.33
N VAL A 216 -13.53 2.28 -2.65
CA VAL A 216 -12.70 3.02 -3.59
C VAL A 216 -13.46 4.22 -4.15
N ASN A 217 -12.89 5.41 -4.02
CA ASN A 217 -13.41 6.63 -4.66
C ASN A 217 -12.53 6.97 -5.87
N ARG A 218 -13.17 7.35 -6.98
CA ARG A 218 -12.51 7.76 -8.22
C ARG A 218 -12.77 9.23 -8.49
N TYR A 219 -11.70 9.99 -8.70
CA TYR A 219 -11.74 11.41 -8.99
C TYR A 219 -11.12 11.70 -10.35
N LEU A 220 -11.81 12.52 -11.15
CA LEU A 220 -11.34 12.99 -12.45
C LEU A 220 -10.61 14.31 -12.27
N LEU A 221 -9.42 14.41 -12.86
CA LEU A 221 -8.57 15.60 -12.89
C LEU A 221 -8.23 15.95 -14.35
N PRO A 222 -9.22 16.37 -15.17
CA PRO A 222 -9.07 16.49 -16.63
C PRO A 222 -8.01 17.54 -17.02
N ASN A 223 -7.84 18.61 -16.24
CA ASN A 223 -6.85 19.66 -16.53
C ASN A 223 -5.40 19.14 -16.55
N ILE A 224 -5.14 18.03 -15.89
CA ILE A 224 -3.83 17.36 -15.83
C ILE A 224 -3.89 15.93 -16.35
N ARG A 225 -4.94 15.58 -17.09
CA ARG A 225 -5.16 14.27 -17.70
C ARG A 225 -4.97 13.11 -16.73
N SER A 226 -5.54 13.23 -15.52
CA SER A 226 -5.28 12.27 -14.44
C SER A 226 -6.56 11.74 -13.83
N LEU A 227 -6.50 10.48 -13.36
CA LEU A 227 -7.43 9.89 -12.41
C LEU A 227 -6.74 9.78 -11.05
N ASN A 228 -7.49 9.98 -9.99
CA ASN A 228 -7.03 9.66 -8.64
C ASN A 228 -8.01 8.69 -7.99
N PHE A 229 -7.51 7.52 -7.58
CA PHE A 229 -8.26 6.55 -6.79
C PHE A 229 -7.85 6.69 -5.33
N VAL A 230 -8.82 6.68 -4.45
CA VAL A 230 -8.59 6.68 -2.99
C VAL A 230 -9.16 5.40 -2.42
N PHE A 231 -8.30 4.60 -1.81
CA PHE A 231 -8.63 3.33 -1.14
C PHE A 231 -8.82 3.63 0.35
N GLN A 232 -10.08 3.64 0.80
CA GLN A 232 -10.42 3.93 2.18
C GLN A 232 -9.96 2.80 3.10
N GLY A 233 -9.21 3.15 4.14
CA GLY A 233 -8.81 2.18 5.17
C GLY A 233 -7.74 1.16 4.75
N LEU A 234 -7.13 1.25 3.55
CA LEU A 234 -6.12 0.30 3.08
C LEU A 234 -4.92 0.16 4.05
N LEU A 235 -4.56 1.23 4.74
CA LEU A 235 -3.44 1.26 5.68
C LEU A 235 -3.88 1.16 7.15
N GLY A 236 -5.18 0.88 7.42
CA GLY A 236 -5.71 0.77 8.76
C GLY A 236 -5.48 2.04 9.58
N GLU A 237 -4.76 1.93 10.69
CA GLU A 237 -4.43 3.05 11.58
C GLU A 237 -3.25 3.90 11.09
N GLY A 238 -2.82 3.72 9.85
CA GLY A 238 -1.79 4.53 9.20
C GLY A 238 -0.41 3.86 9.11
N VAL A 239 0.51 4.56 8.46
CA VAL A 239 1.84 4.08 8.06
C VAL A 239 2.63 3.40 9.18
N ALA A 240 2.64 3.99 10.38
CA ALA A 240 3.41 3.46 11.49
C ALA A 240 2.76 2.20 12.11
N ALA A 241 1.44 2.07 11.98
CA ALA A 241 0.66 1.01 12.61
C ALA A 241 0.34 -0.16 11.67
N THR A 242 0.29 0.07 10.35
CA THR A 242 -0.09 -0.98 9.40
C THR A 242 0.85 -2.19 9.43
N THR A 243 0.30 -3.37 9.20
CA THR A 243 1.07 -4.63 9.05
C THR A 243 1.49 -4.90 7.61
N ARG A 244 1.09 -4.06 6.65
CA ARG A 244 1.44 -4.21 5.23
C ARG A 244 2.94 -4.09 5.01
N LEU A 245 3.46 -4.84 4.05
CA LEU A 245 4.85 -4.73 3.58
C LEU A 245 5.09 -3.35 2.97
N ASP A 246 4.23 -2.92 2.05
CA ASP A 246 4.19 -1.55 1.52
C ASP A 246 3.37 -0.66 2.46
N SER A 247 3.97 -0.31 3.60
CA SER A 247 3.31 0.45 4.67
C SER A 247 2.89 1.86 4.27
N GLN A 248 3.53 2.43 3.25
CA GLN A 248 3.24 3.76 2.73
C GLN A 248 2.43 3.75 1.42
N ALA A 249 2.05 2.58 0.91
CA ALA A 249 1.42 2.43 -0.40
C ALA A 249 2.23 3.08 -1.55
N LYS A 250 3.56 3.13 -1.42
CA LYS A 250 4.44 3.74 -2.44
C LYS A 250 4.58 2.87 -3.68
N GLY A 251 4.52 1.56 -3.52
CA GLY A 251 4.56 0.58 -4.61
C GLY A 251 3.23 0.42 -5.34
N LEU A 252 2.11 0.86 -4.76
CA LEU A 252 0.77 0.59 -5.28
C LEU A 252 0.56 1.13 -6.72
N GLY A 253 1.11 2.31 -7.03
CA GLY A 253 1.06 2.90 -8.37
C GLY A 253 1.90 2.12 -9.38
N GLU A 254 3.07 1.63 -9.02
CA GLU A 254 3.91 0.81 -9.89
C GLU A 254 3.30 -0.58 -10.09
N TYR A 255 2.65 -1.14 -9.07
CA TYR A 255 1.87 -2.36 -9.20
C TYR A 255 0.75 -2.18 -10.25
N LEU A 256 -0.05 -1.11 -10.15
CA LEU A 256 -1.08 -0.80 -11.15
C LEU A 256 -0.50 -0.66 -12.56
N ARG A 257 0.66 -0.02 -12.69
CA ARG A 257 1.35 0.13 -13.99
C ARG A 257 1.82 -1.19 -14.60
N ALA A 258 2.17 -2.17 -13.78
CA ALA A 258 2.58 -3.50 -14.23
C ALA A 258 1.41 -4.36 -14.72
N LEU A 259 0.18 -4.03 -14.33
CA LEU A 259 -1.00 -4.81 -14.72
C LEU A 259 -1.37 -4.57 -16.18
N GLU A 260 -1.78 -5.65 -16.85
CA GLU A 260 -2.14 -5.63 -18.26
C GLU A 260 -3.60 -5.29 -18.47
N MET A 261 -3.85 -4.42 -19.43
CA MET A 261 -5.18 -4.05 -19.90
C MET A 261 -5.22 -3.99 -21.41
N LEU A 262 -6.39 -4.20 -22.04
CA LEU A 262 -6.56 -3.94 -23.47
C LEU A 262 -6.33 -2.45 -23.72
N SER A 263 -5.34 -2.12 -24.52
CA SER A 263 -4.99 -0.75 -24.92
C SER A 263 -4.92 -0.67 -26.45
N LEU A 264 -5.26 0.48 -26.99
CA LEU A 264 -5.13 0.75 -28.41
C LEU A 264 -3.64 0.76 -28.80
N ILE A 265 -3.31 0.10 -29.90
CA ILE A 265 -1.91 -0.07 -30.32
C ILE A 265 -1.23 1.28 -30.58
N HIS A 266 -1.91 2.22 -31.23
CA HIS A 266 -1.35 3.54 -31.53
C HIS A 266 -1.12 4.40 -30.27
N ILE A 267 -1.86 4.16 -29.17
CA ILE A 267 -1.61 4.81 -27.87
C ILE A 267 -0.42 4.17 -27.16
N SER A 268 -0.28 2.83 -27.25
CA SER A 268 0.80 2.10 -26.58
C SER A 268 2.14 2.12 -27.32
N GLU A 269 2.16 2.50 -28.61
CA GLU A 269 3.35 2.61 -29.43
C GLU A 269 3.42 3.95 -30.21
N PRO A 270 3.44 5.08 -29.53
CA PRO A 270 3.33 6.39 -30.21
C PRO A 270 4.52 6.76 -31.12
N THR A 271 5.59 5.96 -31.16
CA THR A 271 6.87 6.42 -31.71
C THR A 271 7.51 5.50 -32.78
N ARG A 272 6.81 4.51 -33.32
CA ARG A 272 7.40 3.73 -34.43
C ARG A 272 7.34 4.41 -35.81
N LEU A 273 6.72 5.58 -35.91
CA LEU A 273 6.50 6.30 -37.19
C LEU A 273 7.51 7.41 -37.50
N LEU A 274 8.54 7.63 -36.68
CA LEU A 274 9.56 8.68 -36.93
C LEU A 274 11.00 8.14 -36.96
N ALA A 275 11.20 6.90 -37.36
CA ALA A 275 12.51 6.33 -37.64
C ALA A 275 12.52 5.85 -39.10
N ILE A 276 12.44 6.79 -40.06
CA ILE A 276 12.90 6.66 -41.45
C ILE A 276 13.78 7.86 -41.76
#